data_e117a0e6c4d0c1b1897860173efb1b8d
#
_entry.id   e117a0e6c4d0c1b1897860173efb1b8d
#
_cell.length_a   1.000
_cell.length_b   1.000
_cell.length_c   1.000
_cell.angle_alpha   90.00
_cell.angle_beta   90.00
_cell.angle_gamma   90.00
#
_symmetry.space_group_name_H-M   'P 1'
#
loop_
_entity.id
_entity.type
_entity.pdbx_description
1 polymer ?
#
loop_
_entity_poly.entity_id
_entity_poly.type
_entity_poly.pdbx_seq_one_letter_code
_entity_poly.pdbx_strand_id
1 'polypeptide(L)'
;MNYNELYEILKENFEKEGNFKIIEDLNVTIETIHFHSKKADLLNGSFSTTSCEKHQTHFKESNENQTLYGFSSIDVKDFDIERNKHFEYYILKRADVEIAEGTLIFFHGLNEKKWDKYLPWAYELAQKTKKAIILFPIAFHMNRAEEIWSDRRAMVEVAQFRKKNYPENTNCSFVNAAISSRLEAHPQRIFWSGFQTYSDVIQVVKDIRNQKIKSISTETSIDLFGYSIGSFLSMILKMADPEGIFENSKLFCFCGGMTIDRMFPISKYIMDARAAIKMQTVFAELLSSDFQSDEIGRAHV
;
A
#
# COMPACT_ATOMS: atom_id res chain seq x y z
N MET A 1 -6.56 -25.60 17.75
CA MET A 1 -6.36 -24.16 18.03
C MET A 1 -7.51 -23.39 17.38
N ASN A 2 -8.17 -22.53 18.13
CA ASN A 2 -9.21 -21.65 17.57
C ASN A 2 -8.58 -20.37 16.99
N TYR A 3 -9.40 -19.58 16.26
CA TYR A 3 -8.92 -18.37 15.57
C TYR A 3 -8.32 -17.34 16.54
N ASN A 4 -8.92 -17.13 17.69
CA ASN A 4 -8.46 -16.12 18.65
C ASN A 4 -7.11 -16.52 19.28
N GLU A 5 -6.94 -17.79 19.60
CA GLU A 5 -5.65 -18.31 20.10
C GLU A 5 -4.56 -18.14 19.05
N LEU A 6 -4.84 -18.49 17.80
CA LEU A 6 -3.91 -18.29 16.67
C LEU A 6 -3.54 -16.81 16.49
N TYR A 7 -4.54 -15.94 16.53
CA TYR A 7 -4.35 -14.49 16.38
C TYR A 7 -3.44 -13.93 17.48
N GLU A 8 -3.69 -14.26 18.75
CA GLU A 8 -2.88 -13.73 19.85
C GLU A 8 -1.43 -14.25 19.81
N ILE A 9 -1.22 -15.54 19.52
CA ILE A 9 0.13 -16.11 19.40
C ILE A 9 0.91 -15.43 18.26
N LEU A 10 0.29 -15.30 17.10
CA LEU A 10 0.93 -14.66 15.94
C LEU A 10 1.26 -13.21 16.22
N LYS A 11 0.32 -12.44 16.79
CA LYS A 11 0.51 -11.04 17.12
C LYS A 11 1.63 -10.84 18.13
N GLU A 12 1.60 -11.57 19.25
CA GLU A 12 2.64 -11.48 20.28
C GLU A 12 4.04 -11.75 19.69
N ASN A 13 4.17 -12.78 18.86
CA ASN A 13 5.45 -13.12 18.24
C ASN A 13 5.84 -12.14 17.13
N PHE A 14 4.87 -11.56 16.41
CA PHE A 14 5.14 -10.56 15.39
C PHE A 14 5.71 -9.26 15.99
N GLU A 15 5.22 -8.85 17.16
CA GLU A 15 5.65 -7.65 17.88
C GLU A 15 7.00 -7.82 18.62
N LYS A 16 7.51 -9.05 18.81
CA LYS A 16 8.83 -9.28 19.44
C LYS A 16 9.95 -8.66 18.60
N GLU A 17 10.99 -8.21 19.25
CA GLU A 17 12.20 -7.72 18.59
C GLU A 17 12.95 -8.84 17.84
N GLY A 18 13.69 -8.49 16.80
CA GLY A 18 14.53 -9.39 16.02
C GLY A 18 14.07 -9.60 14.59
N ASN A 19 15.06 -9.74 13.70
CA ASN A 19 14.83 -9.85 12.26
C ASN A 19 14.39 -11.26 11.83
N PHE A 20 14.55 -12.26 12.68
CA PHE A 20 14.14 -13.63 12.38
C PHE A 20 13.55 -14.28 13.62
N LYS A 21 12.36 -14.85 13.47
CA LYS A 21 11.59 -15.46 14.57
C LYS A 21 11.08 -16.81 14.13
N ILE A 22 11.14 -17.78 15.06
CA ILE A 22 10.55 -19.12 14.86
C ILE A 22 9.45 -19.29 15.90
N ILE A 23 8.28 -19.70 15.44
CA ILE A 23 7.14 -20.07 16.31
C ILE A 23 6.96 -21.57 16.14
N GLU A 24 7.62 -22.33 17.00
CA GLU A 24 7.70 -23.81 16.90
C GLU A 24 6.32 -24.45 16.92
N ASP A 25 5.46 -24.06 17.86
CA ASP A 25 4.09 -24.58 18.02
C ASP A 25 3.21 -24.39 16.77
N LEU A 26 3.55 -23.42 15.94
CA LEU A 26 2.84 -23.12 14.70
C LEU A 26 3.59 -23.61 13.44
N ASN A 27 4.79 -24.15 13.60
CA ASN A 27 5.66 -24.49 12.49
C ASN A 27 5.79 -23.35 11.46
N VAL A 28 6.08 -22.13 11.94
CA VAL A 28 6.19 -20.95 11.10
C VAL A 28 7.40 -20.09 11.47
N THR A 29 8.01 -19.47 10.48
CA THR A 29 9.03 -18.43 10.64
C THR A 29 8.51 -17.10 10.17
N ILE A 30 8.98 -16.03 10.82
CA ILE A 30 8.76 -14.63 10.40
C ILE A 30 10.13 -13.98 10.23
N GLU A 31 10.42 -13.53 9.01
CA GLU A 31 11.64 -12.82 8.68
C GLU A 31 11.31 -11.36 8.37
N THR A 32 12.03 -10.42 8.96
CA THR A 32 11.90 -8.97 8.72
C THR A 32 12.97 -8.55 7.73
N ILE A 33 12.56 -7.95 6.62
CA ILE A 33 13.47 -7.45 5.58
C ILE A 33 13.44 -5.93 5.58
N HIS A 34 14.59 -5.31 5.83
CA HIS A 34 14.77 -3.88 5.67
C HIS A 34 14.87 -3.54 4.19
N PHE A 35 14.07 -2.57 3.77
CA PHE A 35 13.94 -2.20 2.37
C PHE A 35 14.15 -0.71 2.15
N HIS A 36 14.87 -0.38 1.09
CA HIS A 36 15.02 0.99 0.61
C HIS A 36 14.35 1.12 -0.76
N SER A 37 13.33 1.97 -0.83
CA SER A 37 12.58 2.29 -2.05
C SER A 37 13.45 3.15 -2.99
N LYS A 38 13.97 2.57 -4.06
CA LYS A 38 14.81 3.28 -5.04
C LYS A 38 14.06 4.34 -5.85
N LYS A 39 12.73 4.24 -5.88
CA LYS A 39 11.86 5.16 -6.62
C LYS A 39 11.22 6.22 -5.75
N ALA A 40 11.41 6.16 -4.43
CA ALA A 40 10.85 7.15 -3.51
C ALA A 40 11.27 8.59 -3.86
N ASP A 41 12.52 8.79 -4.28
CA ASP A 41 13.03 10.12 -4.65
C ASP A 41 12.46 10.66 -5.97
N LEU A 42 11.94 9.80 -6.84
CA LEU A 42 11.33 10.21 -8.10
C LEU A 42 9.89 10.70 -7.95
N LEU A 43 9.23 10.32 -6.85
CA LEU A 43 7.80 10.61 -6.63
C LEU A 43 7.58 11.95 -5.96
N ASN A 44 8.58 12.74 -5.83
CA ASN A 44 8.59 13.81 -4.88
C ASN A 44 8.65 15.15 -5.54
N GLY A 45 7.75 15.98 -5.17
CA GLY A 45 7.68 17.40 -5.30
C GLY A 45 8.97 18.22 -5.30
N SER A 46 10.12 17.61 -5.45
CA SER A 46 11.33 18.28 -5.95
C SER A 46 11.23 18.58 -7.44
N PHE A 47 10.34 17.90 -8.15
CA PHE A 47 10.05 18.18 -9.55
C PHE A 47 8.56 18.49 -9.67
N SER A 48 8.23 19.72 -10.02
CA SER A 48 6.87 20.18 -10.31
C SER A 48 6.18 19.41 -11.45
N THR A 49 6.90 18.49 -12.09
CA THR A 49 6.40 17.65 -13.17
C THR A 49 7.12 16.31 -13.14
N THR A 50 6.37 15.22 -13.03
CA THR A 50 6.90 13.90 -13.40
C THR A 50 6.51 13.64 -14.84
N SER A 51 7.49 13.43 -15.70
CA SER A 51 7.27 13.09 -17.08
C SER A 51 7.65 11.64 -17.35
N CYS A 52 6.82 10.94 -18.07
CA CYS A 52 7.20 9.69 -18.70
C CYS A 52 7.64 10.01 -20.14
N GLU A 53 8.94 9.94 -20.41
CA GLU A 53 9.48 10.24 -21.77
C GLU A 53 8.88 9.31 -22.83
N LYS A 54 8.63 8.05 -22.49
CA LYS A 54 8.03 7.06 -23.39
C LYS A 54 6.60 7.44 -23.79
N HIS A 55 5.86 8.06 -22.89
CA HIS A 55 4.43 8.31 -23.04
C HIS A 55 4.11 9.80 -23.12
N GLN A 56 5.12 10.67 -23.02
CA GLN A 56 5.00 12.14 -23.02
C GLN A 56 3.95 12.68 -22.02
N THR A 57 3.66 11.89 -21.00
CA THR A 57 2.68 12.24 -19.98
C THR A 57 3.37 13.09 -18.91
N HIS A 58 2.84 14.28 -18.67
CA HIS A 58 3.35 15.22 -17.68
C HIS A 58 2.34 15.36 -16.55
N PHE A 59 2.68 14.88 -15.35
CA PHE A 59 1.89 15.17 -14.16
C PHE A 59 2.46 16.42 -13.50
N LYS A 60 1.71 17.51 -13.54
CA LYS A 60 2.03 18.71 -12.76
C LYS A 60 1.54 18.51 -11.33
N GLU A 61 2.44 18.58 -10.36
CA GLU A 61 2.02 18.86 -9.00
C GLU A 61 1.42 20.27 -8.99
N SER A 62 0.21 20.44 -8.48
CA SER A 62 -0.35 21.77 -8.25
C SER A 62 0.56 22.46 -7.23
N ASN A 63 1.26 23.52 -7.64
CA ASN A 63 2.13 24.35 -6.80
C ASN A 63 1.33 25.20 -5.77
N GLU A 64 0.10 24.86 -5.52
CA GLU A 64 -0.63 25.46 -4.45
C GLU A 64 -0.08 24.91 -3.13
N ASN A 65 0.80 25.69 -2.50
CA ASN A 65 1.16 25.61 -1.10
C ASN A 65 -0.10 25.86 -0.22
N GLN A 66 -1.11 25.01 -0.40
CA GLN A 66 -2.20 24.96 0.54
C GLN A 66 -1.65 24.28 1.78
N THR A 67 -1.24 25.12 2.74
CA THR A 67 -1.06 24.67 4.11
C THR A 67 -2.34 23.95 4.52
N LEU A 68 -2.23 22.62 4.65
CA LEU A 68 -3.32 21.76 5.05
C LEU A 68 -3.69 22.10 6.47
N TYR A 69 -4.52 23.12 6.63
CA TYR A 69 -5.15 23.46 7.92
C TYR A 69 -4.22 23.93 9.03
N GLY A 70 -2.92 24.18 8.78
CA GLY A 70 -1.96 24.59 9.80
C GLY A 70 -1.61 23.51 10.82
N PHE A 71 -1.91 22.24 10.51
CA PHE A 71 -1.49 21.12 11.33
C PHE A 71 -0.18 20.52 10.78
N SER A 72 0.91 20.77 11.47
CA SER A 72 2.23 20.19 11.11
C SER A 72 2.20 18.66 10.98
N SER A 73 1.31 17.99 11.73
CA SER A 73 1.10 16.56 11.64
C SER A 73 0.54 16.07 10.29
N ILE A 74 -0.12 16.96 9.54
CA ILE A 74 -0.73 16.64 8.24
C ILE A 74 0.05 17.26 7.09
N ASP A 75 0.69 18.41 7.31
CA ASP A 75 1.37 19.21 6.28
C ASP A 75 2.76 18.69 5.92
N VAL A 76 3.09 17.46 6.32
CA VAL A 76 4.34 16.79 5.94
C VAL A 76 4.35 16.53 4.45
N LYS A 77 5.39 16.98 3.77
CA LYS A 77 5.60 16.67 2.34
C LYS A 77 5.92 15.19 2.16
N ASP A 78 5.41 14.61 1.09
CA ASP A 78 5.53 13.16 0.86
C ASP A 78 7.00 12.70 0.81
N PHE A 79 7.89 13.52 0.26
CA PHE A 79 9.31 13.20 0.17
C PHE A 79 10.08 13.35 1.49
N ASP A 80 9.55 14.07 2.47
CA ASP A 80 10.17 14.22 3.79
C ASP A 80 9.81 13.01 4.71
N ILE A 81 8.97 12.11 4.25
CA ILE A 81 8.56 10.91 5.01
C ILE A 81 9.61 9.81 4.86
N GLU A 82 10.64 9.86 5.69
CA GLU A 82 11.75 8.89 5.66
C GLU A 82 11.28 7.44 5.81
N ARG A 83 10.22 7.21 6.60
CA ARG A 83 9.61 5.89 6.78
C ARG A 83 9.02 5.32 5.50
N ASN A 84 8.63 6.17 4.55
CA ASN A 84 8.15 5.71 3.26
C ASN A 84 9.28 5.33 2.29
N LYS A 85 10.50 5.83 2.56
CA LYS A 85 11.71 5.49 1.79
C LYS A 85 12.41 4.25 2.36
N HIS A 86 12.56 4.21 3.69
CA HIS A 86 13.20 3.14 4.44
C HIS A 86 12.19 2.47 5.34
N PHE A 87 11.80 1.26 5.01
CA PHE A 87 10.77 0.52 5.72
C PHE A 87 11.07 -0.97 5.79
N GLU A 88 10.21 -1.69 6.46
CA GLU A 88 10.30 -3.14 6.59
C GLU A 88 9.10 -3.80 5.92
N TYR A 89 9.35 -4.95 5.31
CA TYR A 89 8.31 -5.91 4.95
C TYR A 89 8.65 -7.27 5.58
N TYR A 90 7.68 -8.15 5.61
CA TYR A 90 7.82 -9.39 6.37
C TYR A 90 7.58 -10.59 5.48
N ILE A 91 8.38 -11.65 5.72
CA ILE A 91 8.23 -12.93 5.04
C ILE A 91 7.78 -13.94 6.08
N LEU A 92 6.59 -14.50 5.91
CA LEU A 92 6.04 -15.54 6.74
C LEU A 92 6.00 -16.84 5.93
N LYS A 93 6.64 -17.89 6.42
CA LYS A 93 6.67 -19.20 5.76
C LYS A 93 6.71 -20.34 6.78
N ARG A 94 6.45 -21.56 6.35
CA ARG A 94 6.60 -22.74 7.20
C ARG A 94 8.05 -22.91 7.64
N ALA A 95 8.26 -23.31 8.89
CA ALA A 95 9.60 -23.50 9.45
C ALA A 95 10.32 -24.73 8.84
N ASP A 96 9.55 -25.74 8.44
CA ASP A 96 10.08 -26.96 7.78
C ASP A 96 10.40 -26.76 6.28
N VAL A 97 10.19 -25.57 5.73
CA VAL A 97 10.57 -25.18 4.37
C VAL A 97 11.80 -24.28 4.46
N GLU A 98 12.99 -24.79 4.17
CA GLU A 98 14.21 -24.01 4.22
C GLU A 98 14.21 -22.90 3.15
N ILE A 99 14.00 -23.28 1.89
CA ILE A 99 13.92 -22.37 0.74
C ILE A 99 12.54 -22.54 0.08
N ALA A 100 11.77 -21.47 -0.01
CA ALA A 100 10.43 -21.50 -0.59
C ALA A 100 10.50 -21.43 -2.13
N GLU A 101 9.92 -22.43 -2.81
CA GLU A 101 9.83 -22.51 -4.28
C GLU A 101 8.64 -21.73 -4.85
N GLY A 102 7.77 -21.20 -3.99
CA GLY A 102 6.64 -20.35 -4.34
C GLY A 102 6.53 -19.16 -3.40
N THR A 103 6.14 -18.04 -3.94
CA THR A 103 5.95 -16.78 -3.21
C THR A 103 4.56 -16.24 -3.48
N LEU A 104 3.94 -15.65 -2.47
CA LEU A 104 2.70 -14.91 -2.58
C LEU A 104 2.90 -13.54 -1.97
N ILE A 105 2.79 -12.48 -2.78
CA ILE A 105 2.85 -11.10 -2.31
C ILE A 105 1.46 -10.68 -1.86
N PHE A 106 1.35 -10.27 -0.60
CA PHE A 106 0.10 -9.95 0.07
C PHE A 106 -0.01 -8.44 0.32
N PHE A 107 -1.06 -7.82 -0.23
CA PHE A 107 -1.37 -6.40 -0.06
C PHE A 107 -2.61 -6.19 0.81
N HIS A 108 -2.50 -5.23 1.72
CA HIS A 108 -3.53 -4.83 2.68
C HIS A 108 -4.56 -3.84 2.09
N GLY A 109 -5.57 -3.47 2.88
CA GLY A 109 -6.59 -2.48 2.53
C GLY A 109 -6.16 -1.03 2.76
N LEU A 110 -6.96 -0.10 2.24
CA LEU A 110 -6.73 1.34 2.41
C LEU A 110 -6.87 1.74 3.89
N ASN A 111 -6.04 2.70 4.32
CA ASN A 111 -6.00 3.24 5.68
C ASN A 111 -5.66 2.23 6.79
N GLU A 112 -5.06 1.11 6.43
CA GLU A 112 -4.58 0.13 7.41
C GLU A 112 -3.31 0.61 8.12
N LYS A 113 -3.22 0.27 9.41
CA LYS A 113 -2.15 0.73 10.31
C LYS A 113 -1.27 -0.40 10.82
N LYS A 114 -1.80 -1.63 10.90
CA LYS A 114 -1.15 -2.80 11.47
C LYS A 114 -1.46 -4.07 10.68
N TRP A 115 -0.56 -5.03 10.77
CA TRP A 115 -0.70 -6.35 10.14
C TRP A 115 -1.58 -7.32 10.93
N ASP A 116 -1.92 -7.00 12.17
CA ASP A 116 -2.51 -7.92 13.16
C ASP A 116 -3.61 -8.81 12.56
N LYS A 117 -4.62 -8.22 11.91
CA LYS A 117 -5.74 -8.98 11.34
C LYS A 117 -5.36 -9.88 10.15
N TYR A 118 -4.24 -9.60 9.51
CA TYR A 118 -3.76 -10.34 8.34
C TYR A 118 -2.86 -11.51 8.71
N LEU A 119 -2.30 -11.53 9.92
CA LEU A 119 -1.38 -12.58 10.36
C LEU A 119 -2.01 -13.98 10.30
N PRO A 120 -3.26 -14.21 10.78
CA PRO A 120 -3.90 -15.52 10.63
C PRO A 120 -4.12 -15.91 9.16
N TRP A 121 -4.42 -14.95 8.28
CA TRP A 121 -4.61 -15.23 6.85
C TRP A 121 -3.28 -15.63 6.21
N ALA A 122 -2.22 -14.88 6.50
CA ALA A 122 -0.88 -15.19 6.00
C ALA A 122 -0.40 -16.56 6.50
N TYR A 123 -0.65 -16.88 7.76
CA TYR A 123 -0.36 -18.18 8.34
C TYR A 123 -1.09 -19.32 7.60
N GLU A 124 -2.41 -19.21 7.45
CA GLU A 124 -3.20 -20.22 6.74
C GLU A 124 -2.75 -20.40 5.28
N LEU A 125 -2.46 -19.28 4.60
CA LEU A 125 -1.92 -19.34 3.24
C LEU A 125 -0.57 -20.04 3.19
N ALA A 126 0.36 -19.72 4.10
CA ALA A 126 1.67 -20.38 4.16
C ALA A 126 1.53 -21.87 4.45
N GLN A 127 0.68 -22.26 5.42
CA GLN A 127 0.47 -23.66 5.77
C GLN A 127 -0.11 -24.48 4.61
N LYS A 128 -1.14 -23.93 3.93
CA LYS A 128 -1.86 -24.65 2.87
C LYS A 128 -1.12 -24.67 1.52
N THR A 129 -0.38 -23.62 1.20
CA THR A 129 0.28 -23.49 -0.10
C THR A 129 1.76 -23.85 -0.07
N LYS A 130 2.38 -23.92 1.11
CA LYS A 130 3.82 -24.04 1.33
C LYS A 130 4.65 -22.90 0.69
N LYS A 131 4.00 -21.79 0.36
CA LYS A 131 4.63 -20.59 -0.19
C LYS A 131 5.15 -19.67 0.92
N ALA A 132 6.16 -18.89 0.59
CA ALA A 132 6.54 -17.72 1.36
C ALA A 132 5.48 -16.62 1.13
N ILE A 133 4.92 -16.08 2.21
CA ILE A 133 3.95 -14.99 2.17
C ILE A 133 4.68 -13.70 2.49
N ILE A 134 4.79 -12.82 1.52
CA ILE A 134 5.39 -11.48 1.68
C ILE A 134 4.29 -10.51 2.06
N LEU A 135 4.28 -10.05 3.31
CA LEU A 135 3.41 -8.98 3.79
C LEU A 135 4.01 -7.64 3.38
N PHE A 136 3.57 -7.09 2.25
CA PHE A 136 4.18 -5.91 1.66
C PHE A 136 3.34 -4.65 1.91
N PRO A 137 3.89 -3.62 2.61
CA PRO A 137 3.14 -2.42 2.92
C PRO A 137 3.02 -1.50 1.68
N ILE A 138 1.80 -1.04 1.42
CA ILE A 138 1.54 -0.01 0.40
C ILE A 138 2.13 1.32 0.90
N ALA A 139 2.69 2.11 0.00
CA ALA A 139 3.29 3.40 0.33
C ALA A 139 2.34 4.28 1.17
N PHE A 140 2.89 4.94 2.17
CA PHE A 140 2.18 5.78 3.16
C PHE A 140 1.19 5.04 4.07
N HIS A 141 1.28 3.71 4.16
CA HIS A 141 0.48 2.87 5.06
C HIS A 141 1.37 2.04 5.98
N MET A 142 0.79 1.42 6.99
CA MET A 142 1.49 0.56 7.95
C MET A 142 2.72 1.29 8.56
N ASN A 143 3.89 0.65 8.55
CA ASN A 143 5.16 1.20 9.00
C ASN A 143 5.81 2.20 8.01
N ARG A 144 5.18 2.45 6.86
CA ARG A 144 5.58 3.48 5.89
C ARG A 144 4.88 4.82 6.12
N ALA A 145 3.94 4.87 7.06
CA ALA A 145 3.18 6.07 7.43
C ALA A 145 3.83 6.79 8.62
N GLU A 146 3.60 8.10 8.74
CA GLU A 146 3.96 8.85 9.94
C GLU A 146 3.16 8.33 11.14
N GLU A 147 3.82 8.12 12.28
CA GLU A 147 3.19 7.63 13.51
C GLU A 147 2.07 8.55 13.98
N ILE A 148 2.26 9.86 13.81
CA ILE A 148 1.29 10.86 14.21
C ILE A 148 -0.06 10.68 13.53
N TRP A 149 -0.11 10.07 12.32
CA TRP A 149 -1.37 9.79 11.63
C TRP A 149 -2.19 8.67 12.27
N SER A 150 -1.58 7.96 13.20
CA SER A 150 -2.25 6.96 14.05
C SER A 150 -2.47 7.44 15.48
N ASP A 151 -1.94 8.61 15.85
CA ASP A 151 -2.17 9.21 17.15
C ASP A 151 -3.61 9.70 17.27
N ARG A 152 -4.34 9.12 18.22
CA ARG A 152 -5.76 9.43 18.40
C ARG A 152 -6.01 10.89 18.80
N ARG A 153 -5.15 11.49 19.63
CA ARG A 153 -5.35 12.86 20.13
C ARG A 153 -5.16 13.86 19.00
N ALA A 154 -4.05 13.76 18.28
CA ALA A 154 -3.78 14.62 17.14
C ALA A 154 -4.87 14.48 16.06
N MET A 155 -5.31 13.26 15.75
CA MET A 155 -6.32 13.05 14.72
C MET A 155 -7.73 13.46 15.15
N VAL A 156 -8.05 13.45 16.45
CA VAL A 156 -9.32 14.03 16.95
C VAL A 156 -9.37 15.54 16.71
N GLU A 157 -8.27 16.27 16.94
CA GLU A 157 -8.19 17.72 16.68
C GLU A 157 -8.40 18.02 15.19
N VAL A 158 -7.73 17.29 14.31
CA VAL A 158 -7.90 17.42 12.86
C VAL A 158 -9.34 17.12 12.45
N ALA A 159 -9.94 16.05 12.97
CA ALA A 159 -11.32 15.69 12.65
C ALA A 159 -12.33 16.74 13.14
N GLN A 160 -12.11 17.31 14.33
CA GLN A 160 -12.95 18.39 14.88
C GLN A 160 -12.84 19.65 14.03
N PHE A 161 -11.62 20.04 13.63
CA PHE A 161 -11.40 21.16 12.73
C PHE A 161 -12.15 20.96 11.40
N ARG A 162 -12.04 19.79 10.77
CA ARG A 162 -12.73 19.45 9.53
C ARG A 162 -14.26 19.56 9.68
N LYS A 163 -14.83 19.02 10.75
CA LYS A 163 -16.28 19.11 11.04
C LYS A 163 -16.74 20.53 11.26
N LYS A 164 -15.95 21.35 11.97
CA LYS A 164 -16.29 22.74 12.27
C LYS A 164 -16.30 23.61 11.01
N ASN A 165 -15.30 23.44 10.15
CA ASN A 165 -15.14 24.28 8.95
C ASN A 165 -15.94 23.77 7.75
N TYR A 166 -16.34 22.49 7.77
CA TYR A 166 -17.12 21.86 6.70
C TYR A 166 -18.27 21.04 7.32
N PRO A 167 -19.35 21.71 7.76
CA PRO A 167 -20.48 21.03 8.45
C PRO A 167 -21.17 19.96 7.60
N GLU A 168 -21.14 20.12 6.26
CA GLU A 168 -21.69 19.19 5.27
C GLU A 168 -20.85 17.91 5.09
N ASN A 169 -19.61 17.91 5.60
CA ASN A 169 -18.70 16.79 5.43
C ASN A 169 -19.10 15.58 6.27
N THR A 170 -19.71 14.59 5.65
CA THR A 170 -20.13 13.36 6.32
C THR A 170 -18.98 12.36 6.48
N ASN A 171 -19.15 11.44 7.42
CA ASN A 171 -18.19 10.36 7.72
C ASN A 171 -16.79 10.82 8.17
N CYS A 172 -16.58 12.08 8.52
CA CYS A 172 -15.33 12.55 9.10
C CYS A 172 -15.13 11.95 10.51
N SER A 173 -13.98 11.34 10.76
CA SER A 173 -13.60 10.72 12.02
C SER A 173 -12.10 10.86 12.28
N PHE A 174 -11.67 10.64 13.52
CA PHE A 174 -10.24 10.60 13.83
C PHE A 174 -9.50 9.45 13.11
N VAL A 175 -10.20 8.39 12.74
CA VAL A 175 -9.62 7.23 12.06
C VAL A 175 -9.19 7.59 10.64
N ASN A 176 -9.99 8.42 9.93
CA ASN A 176 -9.74 8.81 8.55
C ASN A 176 -9.22 10.25 8.38
N ALA A 177 -8.98 10.99 9.46
CA ALA A 177 -8.63 12.39 9.41
C ALA A 177 -7.37 12.67 8.59
N ALA A 178 -6.29 11.90 8.81
CA ALA A 178 -5.04 12.07 8.09
C ALA A 178 -5.21 11.80 6.58
N ILE A 179 -5.72 10.63 6.21
CA ILE A 179 -5.88 10.25 4.81
C ILE A 179 -6.85 11.18 4.08
N SER A 180 -7.97 11.55 4.73
CA SER A 180 -8.95 12.47 4.15
C SER A 180 -8.36 13.85 3.89
N SER A 181 -7.64 14.42 4.87
CA SER A 181 -7.01 15.73 4.70
C SER A 181 -5.95 15.72 3.60
N ARG A 182 -5.09 14.71 3.57
CA ARG A 182 -4.00 14.59 2.61
C ARG A 182 -4.50 14.34 1.18
N LEU A 183 -5.54 13.52 1.01
CA LEU A 183 -6.13 13.25 -0.30
C LEU A 183 -7.06 14.35 -0.80
N GLU A 184 -7.73 15.11 0.10
CA GLU A 184 -8.47 16.29 -0.30
C GLU A 184 -7.54 17.38 -0.85
N ALA A 185 -6.39 17.58 -0.20
CA ALA A 185 -5.42 18.56 -0.66
C ALA A 185 -4.73 18.16 -1.96
N HIS A 186 -4.34 16.89 -2.07
CA HIS A 186 -3.59 16.35 -3.22
C HIS A 186 -4.12 14.96 -3.61
N PRO A 187 -5.23 14.89 -4.36
CA PRO A 187 -5.86 13.60 -4.75
C PRO A 187 -4.93 12.67 -5.52
N GLN A 188 -4.00 13.21 -6.31
CA GLN A 188 -2.99 12.46 -7.05
C GLN A 188 -2.05 11.61 -6.17
N ARG A 189 -2.03 11.84 -4.85
CA ARG A 189 -1.27 11.00 -3.91
C ARG A 189 -1.65 9.54 -3.97
N ILE A 190 -2.89 9.20 -4.31
CA ILE A 190 -3.29 7.80 -4.46
C ILE A 190 -2.59 7.15 -5.66
N PHE A 191 -2.45 7.90 -6.74
CA PHE A 191 -1.69 7.46 -7.92
C PHE A 191 -0.21 7.26 -7.58
N TRP A 192 0.41 8.25 -6.93
CA TRP A 192 1.82 8.17 -6.55
C TRP A 192 2.10 7.03 -5.56
N SER A 193 1.23 6.84 -4.57
CA SER A 193 1.30 5.71 -3.64
C SER A 193 1.26 4.38 -4.38
N GLY A 194 0.35 4.23 -5.33
CA GLY A 194 0.24 3.05 -6.19
C GLY A 194 1.49 2.83 -7.03
N PHE A 195 1.97 3.86 -7.71
CA PHE A 195 3.15 3.78 -8.58
C PHE A 195 4.44 3.47 -7.82
N GLN A 196 4.63 4.08 -6.64
CA GLN A 196 5.77 3.76 -5.79
C GLN A 196 5.71 2.30 -5.34
N THR A 197 4.56 1.85 -4.83
CA THR A 197 4.41 0.46 -4.40
C THR A 197 4.61 -0.52 -5.55
N TYR A 198 4.07 -0.23 -6.73
CA TYR A 198 4.31 -0.99 -7.95
C TYR A 198 5.81 -1.15 -8.23
N SER A 199 6.54 -0.04 -8.22
CA SER A 199 7.99 -0.02 -8.48
C SER A 199 8.79 -0.77 -7.40
N ASP A 200 8.39 -0.64 -6.14
CA ASP A 200 9.00 -1.33 -5.01
C ASP A 200 8.79 -2.85 -5.11
N VAL A 201 7.61 -3.29 -5.54
CA VAL A 201 7.32 -4.73 -5.74
C VAL A 201 8.19 -5.32 -6.86
N ILE A 202 8.35 -4.60 -7.98
CA ILE A 202 9.28 -5.01 -9.04
C ILE A 202 10.71 -5.11 -8.49
N GLN A 203 11.12 -4.18 -7.63
CA GLN A 203 12.43 -4.24 -6.97
C GLN A 203 12.57 -5.47 -6.07
N VAL A 204 11.54 -5.80 -5.27
CA VAL A 204 11.54 -7.02 -4.42
C VAL A 204 11.70 -8.27 -5.27
N VAL A 205 10.97 -8.39 -6.37
CA VAL A 205 11.10 -9.56 -7.25
C VAL A 205 12.50 -9.64 -7.86
N LYS A 206 13.08 -8.51 -8.29
CA LYS A 206 14.47 -8.47 -8.75
C LYS A 206 15.45 -8.83 -7.64
N ASP A 207 15.23 -8.42 -6.41
CA ASP A 207 16.06 -8.78 -5.27
C ASP A 207 15.97 -10.28 -4.94
N ILE A 208 14.81 -10.91 -5.09
CA ILE A 208 14.65 -12.36 -5.01
C ILE A 208 15.46 -13.05 -6.14
N ARG A 209 15.28 -12.64 -7.40
CA ARG A 209 15.99 -13.21 -8.55
C ARG A 209 17.51 -13.07 -8.45
N ASN A 210 17.98 -12.01 -7.77
CA ASN A 210 19.40 -11.75 -7.50
C ASN A 210 19.90 -12.38 -6.18
N GLN A 211 19.16 -13.32 -5.60
CA GLN A 211 19.52 -14.09 -4.39
C GLN A 211 19.82 -13.22 -3.14
N LYS A 212 19.23 -12.04 -3.05
CA LYS A 212 19.37 -11.20 -1.86
C LYS A 212 18.49 -11.69 -0.70
N ILE A 213 17.43 -12.44 -0.98
CA ILE A 213 16.52 -13.02 -0.01
C ILE A 213 16.76 -14.52 -0.01
N LYS A 214 17.54 -14.99 0.98
CA LYS A 214 18.02 -16.38 1.02
C LYS A 214 16.92 -17.41 1.30
N SER A 215 15.86 -17.01 1.95
CA SER A 215 14.72 -17.87 2.33
C SER A 215 13.76 -18.19 1.17
N ILE A 216 13.98 -17.59 0.00
CA ILE A 216 13.16 -17.77 -1.21
C ILE A 216 14.05 -18.15 -2.40
N SER A 217 13.62 -19.14 -3.18
CA SER A 217 14.31 -19.59 -4.40
C SER A 217 14.34 -18.47 -5.46
N THR A 218 15.44 -18.35 -6.19
CA THR A 218 15.56 -17.44 -7.33
C THR A 218 14.57 -17.77 -8.44
N GLU A 219 14.16 -19.03 -8.57
CA GLU A 219 13.19 -19.50 -9.56
C GLU A 219 11.75 -19.55 -9.02
N THR A 220 11.51 -18.95 -7.84
CA THR A 220 10.21 -18.99 -7.19
C THR A 220 9.08 -18.51 -8.11
N SER A 221 7.94 -19.19 -8.09
CA SER A 221 6.71 -18.67 -8.71
C SER A 221 6.18 -17.52 -7.88
N ILE A 222 5.73 -16.43 -8.51
CA ILE A 222 5.16 -15.26 -7.84
C ILE A 222 3.65 -15.25 -8.04
N ASP A 223 2.90 -15.25 -6.94
CA ASP A 223 1.45 -15.03 -6.95
C ASP A 223 1.09 -13.74 -6.20
N LEU A 224 -0.10 -13.22 -6.42
CA LEU A 224 -0.58 -11.98 -5.83
C LEU A 224 -1.87 -12.23 -5.03
N PHE A 225 -1.93 -11.68 -3.83
CA PHE A 225 -3.13 -11.61 -3.01
C PHE A 225 -3.37 -10.16 -2.61
N GLY A 226 -4.54 -9.63 -2.94
CA GLY A 226 -4.93 -8.29 -2.58
C GLY A 226 -6.22 -8.25 -1.77
N TYR A 227 -6.24 -7.43 -0.73
CA TYR A 227 -7.44 -7.10 0.00
C TYR A 227 -7.86 -5.65 -0.29
N SER A 228 -9.11 -5.43 -0.70
CA SER A 228 -9.66 -4.10 -0.99
C SER A 228 -8.81 -3.34 -2.01
N ILE A 229 -8.21 -2.17 -1.66
CA ILE A 229 -7.30 -1.41 -2.55
C ILE A 229 -6.07 -2.23 -2.96
N GLY A 230 -5.64 -3.17 -2.13
CA GLY A 230 -4.58 -4.11 -2.49
C GLY A 230 -4.96 -5.02 -3.65
N SER A 231 -6.25 -5.35 -3.83
CA SER A 231 -6.74 -6.08 -5.00
C SER A 231 -6.61 -5.24 -6.27
N PHE A 232 -6.95 -3.95 -6.20
CA PHE A 232 -6.79 -3.01 -7.30
C PHE A 232 -5.32 -2.89 -7.72
N LEU A 233 -4.41 -2.70 -6.75
CA LEU A 233 -2.97 -2.69 -7.01
C LEU A 233 -2.47 -4.00 -7.64
N SER A 234 -2.94 -5.15 -7.14
CA SER A 234 -2.57 -6.47 -7.66
C SER A 234 -3.02 -6.66 -9.11
N MET A 235 -4.19 -6.14 -9.48
CA MET A 235 -4.64 -6.14 -10.87
C MET A 235 -3.76 -5.27 -11.75
N ILE A 236 -3.39 -4.06 -11.29
CA ILE A 236 -2.48 -3.17 -12.03
C ILE A 236 -1.12 -3.85 -12.23
N LEU A 237 -0.54 -4.47 -11.19
CA LEU A 237 0.71 -5.22 -11.29
C LEU A 237 0.65 -6.29 -12.39
N LYS A 238 -0.44 -7.05 -12.44
CA LYS A 238 -0.61 -8.12 -13.43
C LYS A 238 -0.92 -7.60 -14.84
N MET A 239 -1.66 -6.51 -14.96
CA MET A 239 -2.05 -5.94 -16.25
C MET A 239 -0.91 -5.13 -16.90
N ALA A 240 -0.17 -4.36 -16.11
CA ALA A 240 0.90 -3.51 -16.62
C ALA A 240 2.21 -4.24 -16.88
N ASP A 241 2.43 -5.36 -16.27
CA ASP A 241 3.58 -6.29 -16.25
C ASP A 241 4.63 -6.08 -17.39
N PRO A 242 5.40 -4.98 -17.38
CA PRO A 242 6.26 -4.61 -18.52
C PRO A 242 7.45 -5.55 -18.72
N GLU A 243 7.76 -6.37 -17.72
CA GLU A 243 8.89 -7.30 -17.73
C GLU A 243 8.44 -8.78 -17.75
N GLY A 244 7.12 -9.05 -17.87
CA GLY A 244 6.58 -10.41 -17.87
C GLY A 244 6.70 -11.14 -16.52
N ILE A 245 6.92 -10.39 -15.44
CA ILE A 245 7.14 -10.94 -14.09
C ILE A 245 5.92 -11.71 -13.57
N PHE A 246 4.73 -11.18 -13.88
CA PHE A 246 3.45 -11.67 -13.38
C PHE A 246 2.64 -12.45 -14.42
N GLU A 247 3.20 -12.74 -15.60
CA GLU A 247 2.50 -13.43 -16.69
C GLU A 247 1.82 -14.72 -16.20
N ASN A 248 2.56 -15.55 -15.48
CA ASN A 248 2.09 -16.84 -14.96
C ASN A 248 1.57 -16.76 -13.51
N SER A 249 1.47 -15.56 -12.94
CA SER A 249 1.01 -15.37 -11.56
C SER A 249 -0.47 -15.67 -11.42
N LYS A 250 -0.84 -16.36 -10.34
CA LYS A 250 -2.22 -16.43 -9.88
C LYS A 250 -2.54 -15.15 -9.11
N LEU A 251 -3.73 -14.62 -9.34
CA LEU A 251 -4.24 -13.44 -8.67
C LEU A 251 -5.48 -13.78 -7.86
N PHE A 252 -5.47 -13.45 -6.57
CA PHE A 252 -6.65 -13.53 -5.72
C PHE A 252 -7.03 -12.14 -5.20
N CYS A 253 -8.20 -11.66 -5.63
CA CYS A 253 -8.78 -10.40 -5.18
C CYS A 253 -9.84 -10.68 -4.11
N PHE A 254 -9.62 -10.16 -2.89
CA PHE A 254 -10.55 -10.30 -1.78
C PHE A 254 -11.17 -8.94 -1.41
N CYS A 255 -12.49 -8.85 -1.47
CA CYS A 255 -13.25 -7.62 -1.22
C CYS A 255 -12.76 -6.40 -2.02
N GLY A 256 -12.39 -6.62 -3.27
CA GLY A 256 -11.85 -5.58 -4.14
C GLY A 256 -11.86 -6.00 -5.60
N GLY A 257 -11.14 -5.26 -6.44
CA GLY A 257 -11.09 -5.51 -7.90
C GLY A 257 -12.08 -4.66 -8.68
N MET A 258 -12.60 -3.58 -8.06
CA MET A 258 -13.46 -2.62 -8.75
C MET A 258 -12.63 -1.52 -9.41
N THR A 259 -13.16 -0.98 -10.51
CA THR A 259 -12.63 0.22 -11.17
C THR A 259 -12.83 1.46 -10.29
N ILE A 260 -12.03 2.52 -10.51
CA ILE A 260 -12.05 3.73 -9.68
C ILE A 260 -13.44 4.37 -9.63
N ASP A 261 -14.16 4.39 -10.75
CA ASP A 261 -15.52 4.94 -10.87
C ASP A 261 -16.57 4.17 -10.05
N ARG A 262 -16.27 2.91 -9.71
CA ARG A 262 -17.13 2.04 -8.90
C ARG A 262 -16.72 1.96 -7.44
N MET A 263 -15.60 2.58 -7.07
CA MET A 263 -15.16 2.63 -5.68
C MET A 263 -16.01 3.61 -4.87
N PHE A 264 -16.51 3.15 -3.72
CA PHE A 264 -17.27 3.98 -2.79
C PHE A 264 -16.54 4.04 -1.44
N PRO A 265 -15.50 4.90 -1.32
CA PRO A 265 -14.64 4.90 -0.14
C PRO A 265 -15.22 5.66 1.07
N ILE A 266 -16.43 6.24 0.94
CA ILE A 266 -17.01 7.11 1.99
C ILE A 266 -17.42 6.29 3.20
N SER A 267 -16.60 6.33 4.25
CA SER A 267 -16.89 5.71 5.54
C SER A 267 -16.05 6.34 6.65
N LYS A 268 -16.47 6.17 7.90
CA LYS A 268 -15.71 6.63 9.07
C LYS A 268 -14.32 5.96 9.21
N TYR A 269 -14.11 4.85 8.52
CA TYR A 269 -12.86 4.06 8.63
C TYR A 269 -11.91 4.28 7.44
N ILE A 270 -12.44 4.70 6.29
CA ILE A 270 -11.67 4.81 5.06
C ILE A 270 -11.43 6.29 4.73
N MET A 271 -12.47 7.02 4.31
CA MET A 271 -12.36 8.40 3.82
C MET A 271 -13.65 9.17 4.06
N ASP A 272 -13.56 10.46 4.39
CA ASP A 272 -14.75 11.32 4.48
C ASP A 272 -15.26 11.76 3.09
N ALA A 273 -16.47 12.32 3.06
CA ALA A 273 -17.15 12.65 1.81
C ALA A 273 -16.39 13.67 0.96
N ARG A 274 -15.80 14.70 1.58
CA ARG A 274 -15.08 15.75 0.83
C ARG A 274 -13.86 15.19 0.10
N ALA A 275 -13.04 14.41 0.80
CA ALA A 275 -11.87 13.79 0.19
C ALA A 275 -12.25 12.83 -0.93
N ALA A 276 -13.31 12.04 -0.72
CA ALA A 276 -13.78 11.08 -1.73
C ALA A 276 -14.30 11.79 -2.99
N ILE A 277 -15.12 12.84 -2.84
CA ILE A 277 -15.63 13.62 -3.97
C ILE A 277 -14.48 14.30 -4.71
N LYS A 278 -13.54 14.94 -4.00
CA LYS A 278 -12.39 15.61 -4.62
C LYS A 278 -11.53 14.61 -5.40
N MET A 279 -11.27 13.45 -4.82
CA MET A 279 -10.53 12.37 -5.49
C MET A 279 -11.23 11.91 -6.77
N GLN A 280 -12.53 11.61 -6.71
CA GLN A 280 -13.30 11.16 -7.87
C GLN A 280 -13.33 12.22 -8.98
N THR A 281 -13.51 13.50 -8.63
CA THR A 281 -13.50 14.61 -9.60
C THR A 281 -12.17 14.69 -10.34
N VAL A 282 -11.06 14.70 -9.61
CA VAL A 282 -9.71 14.80 -10.23
C VAL A 282 -9.41 13.58 -11.11
N PHE A 283 -9.79 12.37 -10.67
CA PHE A 283 -9.59 11.19 -11.51
C PHE A 283 -10.48 11.20 -12.76
N ALA A 284 -11.72 11.67 -12.67
CA ALA A 284 -12.59 11.83 -13.84
C ALA A 284 -12.02 12.85 -14.84
N GLU A 285 -11.49 13.96 -14.36
CA GLU A 285 -10.81 14.97 -15.18
C GLU A 285 -9.56 14.40 -15.85
N LEU A 286 -8.69 13.71 -15.12
CA LEU A 286 -7.50 13.06 -15.66
C LEU A 286 -7.86 12.05 -16.76
N LEU A 287 -8.82 11.16 -16.49
CA LEU A 287 -9.24 10.14 -17.45
C LEU A 287 -9.93 10.72 -18.67
N SER A 288 -10.59 11.88 -18.57
CA SER A 288 -11.29 12.52 -19.68
C SER A 288 -10.40 13.38 -20.57
N SER A 289 -9.37 14.04 -20.00
CA SER A 289 -8.57 15.04 -20.73
C SER A 289 -7.24 14.50 -21.28
N ASP A 290 -6.49 13.79 -20.44
CA ASP A 290 -5.11 13.44 -20.77
C ASP A 290 -4.95 12.05 -21.41
N PHE A 291 -5.87 11.12 -21.10
CA PHE A 291 -5.79 9.77 -21.65
C PHE A 291 -6.49 9.58 -22.98
N GLN A 292 -7.33 10.52 -23.43
CA GLN A 292 -8.00 10.42 -24.74
C GLN A 292 -7.05 10.74 -25.92
N SER A 293 -5.96 11.43 -25.68
CA SER A 293 -4.96 11.79 -26.68
C SER A 293 -3.80 10.79 -26.79
N ASP A 294 -3.68 9.83 -25.86
CA ASP A 294 -2.59 8.88 -25.80
C ASP A 294 -3.05 7.47 -26.23
N GLU A 295 -2.31 6.84 -27.13
CA GLU A 295 -2.55 5.46 -27.57
C GLU A 295 -2.55 4.44 -26.40
N ILE A 296 -1.92 4.80 -25.28
CA ILE A 296 -1.88 3.97 -24.06
C ILE A 296 -3.21 4.01 -23.31
N GLY A 297 -3.88 5.15 -23.25
CA GLY A 297 -5.23 5.23 -22.70
C GLY A 297 -6.20 4.28 -23.37
N ARG A 298 -5.95 3.96 -24.65
CA ARG A 298 -6.76 2.99 -25.42
C ARG A 298 -6.39 1.53 -25.17
N ALA A 299 -5.18 1.24 -24.74
CA ALA A 299 -4.70 -0.13 -24.49
C ALA A 299 -4.97 -0.62 -23.07
N HIS A 300 -5.36 0.28 -22.14
CA HIS A 300 -5.57 -0.01 -20.72
C HIS A 300 -6.99 0.26 -20.21
N VAL A 301 -7.94 0.54 -21.10
CA VAL A 301 -9.38 0.68 -20.77
C VAL A 301 -10.13 -0.59 -21.08
#